data_7d0240708d875cf9f717ad32313efb1c
#
_entry.id   7d0240708d875cf9f717ad32313efb1c
#
_cell.length_a   1.000
_cell.length_b   1.000
_cell.length_c   1.000
_cell.angle_alpha   90.00
_cell.angle_beta   90.00
_cell.angle_gamma   90.00
#
_symmetry.space_group_name_H-M   'P 1'
#
loop_
_entity.id
_entity.type
_entity.pdbx_description
1 polymer ?
#
loop_
_entity_poly.entity_id
_entity_poly.type
_entity_poly.pdbx_seq_one_letter_code
_entity_poly.pdbx_strand_id
1 'polypeptide(L)'
;MRLMGIHGELTGQSFDLGTAPLTMGRGADNHVILSTRLASRHHAELRPEGGDWTLHDGGSTNGTAVNGRRVRSHRLRPGDEIAIGHEVFRLEVAPAPAAEPRTTVMPSVGPQVLRVTVSGGGPVGLTFALLLDDLMGPRAEIVVHDGRWETADDGGVAWKAKGRGTSRRQQVVTLQSRQWRKLPAAVQERLFGGDAHTEMWPTGPDSVDDLPPRNVRISYIEDQLLALANEAERIRLVPERFDPADPAVADRHVLVVCEGSRSRTREHFVDRFGAADTSVYAIDGRQVQDVVLGLRVKSDLPDPMAVLLTVVQNRFLLNSLAGEGFLNMRLTDAEAAEAVGIDPVRQVFAECVQTAPCLMERDADGSFSCSTHDTFFLPALLKKSPFWRRVEEGLRLFGVTEENLTAVTCFRLDMVQRARFTAQLFGRTATTPGTFGFLLGDAANAIHFWPGRGLNSGLASALSLARSLAGWRGKPLRDADFVRHEALMAMLQYRHKSRAWRQMVTVDVDGNAMAIKDRIAQGITAGTLDAPDRDADLAALMERLRRTRSRLAGRLPGLPDDATLRAHLERLDTETLHTLLVSEAWDSASVGGEEVDVDWLLAPAPEPVAV
;
A
#
# COMPACT_ATOMS: atom_id res chain seq x y z
N MET A 1 -16.35 -1.98 -43.79
CA MET A 1 -16.49 -0.54 -43.46
C MET A 1 -16.55 -0.39 -41.96
N ARG A 2 -16.12 0.72 -41.39
CA ARG A 2 -16.21 1.03 -39.96
C ARG A 2 -16.68 2.46 -39.74
N LEU A 3 -17.33 2.70 -38.59
CA LEU A 3 -17.72 4.00 -38.13
C LEU A 3 -16.70 4.47 -37.10
N MET A 4 -16.02 5.60 -37.34
CA MET A 4 -15.00 6.15 -36.45
C MET A 4 -15.53 7.41 -35.76
N GLY A 5 -15.48 7.47 -34.44
CA GLY A 5 -15.78 8.68 -33.68
C GLY A 5 -14.68 9.73 -33.88
N ILE A 6 -15.05 10.92 -34.40
CA ILE A 6 -14.11 12.00 -34.72
C ILE A 6 -14.30 13.25 -33.84
N HIS A 7 -15.44 13.37 -33.16
CA HIS A 7 -15.73 14.44 -32.23
C HIS A 7 -16.73 13.97 -31.17
N GLY A 8 -16.63 14.47 -29.93
CA GLY A 8 -17.44 14.10 -28.78
C GLY A 8 -16.73 13.12 -27.84
N GLU A 9 -17.49 12.50 -26.94
CA GLU A 9 -16.97 11.56 -25.94
C GLU A 9 -16.48 10.23 -26.57
N LEU A 10 -16.98 9.89 -27.74
CA LEU A 10 -16.60 8.68 -28.47
C LEU A 10 -15.46 8.89 -29.48
N THR A 11 -14.75 10.02 -29.38
CA THR A 11 -13.59 10.32 -30.25
C THR A 11 -12.53 9.23 -30.15
N GLY A 12 -12.10 8.71 -31.31
CA GLY A 12 -11.09 7.65 -31.40
C GLY A 12 -11.64 6.23 -31.26
N GLN A 13 -12.90 6.05 -30.89
CA GLN A 13 -13.55 4.75 -30.90
C GLN A 13 -13.99 4.35 -32.30
N SER A 14 -13.88 3.08 -32.63
CA SER A 14 -14.31 2.54 -33.92
C SER A 14 -15.31 1.41 -33.75
N PHE A 15 -16.34 1.39 -34.63
CA PHE A 15 -17.38 0.38 -34.65
C PHE A 15 -17.40 -0.28 -36.04
N ASP A 16 -17.09 -1.56 -36.08
CA ASP A 16 -17.08 -2.30 -37.35
C ASP A 16 -18.49 -2.54 -37.84
N LEU A 17 -18.71 -2.24 -39.11
CA LEU A 17 -19.97 -2.47 -39.79
C LEU A 17 -19.96 -3.88 -40.43
N GLY A 18 -20.64 -4.84 -39.78
CA GLY A 18 -20.75 -6.23 -40.19
C GLY A 18 -21.89 -6.46 -41.20
N THR A 19 -22.67 -7.54 -41.04
CA THR A 19 -23.83 -7.85 -41.86
C THR A 19 -25.16 -7.55 -41.18
N ALA A 20 -25.15 -7.17 -39.92
CA ALA A 20 -26.31 -6.83 -39.12
C ALA A 20 -26.44 -5.31 -38.94
N PRO A 21 -27.67 -4.78 -38.77
CA PRO A 21 -27.86 -3.35 -38.47
C PRO A 21 -27.12 -2.90 -37.20
N LEU A 22 -26.62 -1.64 -37.20
CA LEU A 22 -25.97 -1.01 -36.08
C LEU A 22 -26.84 0.12 -35.54
N THR A 23 -27.30 0.01 -34.29
CA THR A 23 -28.16 1.01 -33.63
C THR A 23 -27.36 2.01 -32.81
N MET A 24 -27.82 3.27 -32.80
CA MET A 24 -27.18 4.39 -32.12
C MET A 24 -28.21 5.16 -31.28
N GLY A 25 -27.90 5.45 -30.04
CA GLY A 25 -28.80 6.21 -29.19
C GLY A 25 -28.37 6.22 -27.72
N ARG A 26 -29.14 6.94 -26.89
CA ARG A 26 -28.84 7.09 -25.46
C ARG A 26 -29.24 5.86 -24.60
N GLY A 27 -30.07 4.98 -25.14
CA GLY A 27 -30.48 3.73 -24.48
C GLY A 27 -29.31 2.74 -24.39
N ALA A 28 -29.24 2.01 -23.28
CA ALA A 28 -28.17 1.02 -23.05
C ALA A 28 -28.24 -0.19 -23.94
N ASP A 29 -29.33 -0.37 -24.66
CA ASP A 29 -29.63 -1.43 -25.63
C ASP A 29 -29.18 -1.11 -27.08
N ASN A 30 -28.51 0.05 -27.27
CA ASN A 30 -27.92 0.37 -28.57
C ASN A 30 -26.50 -0.19 -28.70
N HIS A 31 -26.08 -0.50 -29.93
CA HIS A 31 -24.71 -0.89 -30.25
C HIS A 31 -23.70 0.26 -30.01
N VAL A 32 -24.12 1.51 -30.31
CA VAL A 32 -23.37 2.73 -30.03
C VAL A 32 -24.17 3.54 -29.03
N ILE A 33 -23.73 3.52 -27.77
CA ILE A 33 -24.38 4.25 -26.67
C ILE A 33 -23.85 5.68 -26.65
N LEU A 34 -24.75 6.64 -26.85
CA LEU A 34 -24.45 8.07 -26.91
C LEU A 34 -24.78 8.72 -25.53
N SER A 35 -23.80 9.27 -24.84
CA SER A 35 -23.99 9.90 -23.54
C SER A 35 -24.62 11.30 -23.62
N THR A 36 -24.69 11.90 -24.81
CA THR A 36 -25.28 13.21 -25.01
C THR A 36 -26.80 13.25 -24.75
N ARG A 37 -27.28 14.22 -23.96
CA ARG A 37 -28.71 14.44 -23.73
C ARG A 37 -29.49 14.83 -24.98
N LEU A 38 -28.80 15.22 -26.05
CA LEU A 38 -29.39 15.55 -27.34
C LEU A 38 -29.76 14.31 -28.17
N ALA A 39 -29.25 13.14 -27.78
CA ALA A 39 -29.64 11.88 -28.41
C ALA A 39 -30.93 11.31 -27.81
N SER A 40 -31.84 10.78 -28.66
CA SER A 40 -33.00 9.99 -28.24
C SER A 40 -32.54 8.61 -27.72
N ARG A 41 -33.40 7.86 -27.00
CA ARG A 41 -33.07 6.50 -26.53
C ARG A 41 -32.63 5.61 -27.69
N HIS A 42 -33.42 5.55 -28.75
CA HIS A 42 -33.07 5.00 -30.06
C HIS A 42 -33.08 6.17 -31.01
N HIS A 43 -31.91 6.58 -31.51
CA HIS A 43 -31.78 7.83 -32.25
C HIS A 43 -31.68 7.56 -33.77
N ALA A 44 -30.76 6.71 -34.14
CA ALA A 44 -30.52 6.37 -35.53
C ALA A 44 -30.06 4.90 -35.67
N GLU A 45 -30.18 4.37 -36.87
CA GLU A 45 -29.76 3.01 -37.22
C GLU A 45 -29.06 3.01 -38.56
N LEU A 46 -27.95 2.31 -38.67
CA LEU A 46 -27.29 2.02 -39.93
C LEU A 46 -27.68 0.63 -40.37
N ARG A 47 -28.21 0.51 -41.58
CA ARG A 47 -28.65 -0.77 -42.18
C ARG A 47 -27.83 -1.11 -43.43
N PRO A 48 -27.43 -2.37 -43.58
CA PRO A 48 -26.83 -2.82 -44.83
C PRO A 48 -27.92 -2.97 -45.90
N GLU A 49 -27.83 -2.22 -47.00
CA GLU A 49 -28.80 -2.22 -48.10
C GLU A 49 -28.07 -2.26 -49.44
N GLY A 50 -28.27 -3.32 -50.21
CA GLY A 50 -27.74 -3.44 -51.59
C GLY A 50 -26.21 -3.38 -51.71
N GLY A 51 -25.49 -3.79 -50.66
CA GLY A 51 -24.02 -3.77 -50.61
C GLY A 51 -23.42 -2.48 -50.02
N ASP A 52 -24.25 -1.48 -49.74
CA ASP A 52 -23.88 -0.22 -49.10
C ASP A 52 -24.56 -0.08 -47.73
N TRP A 53 -24.24 0.96 -47.01
CA TRP A 53 -24.84 1.27 -45.71
C TRP A 53 -25.77 2.47 -45.82
N THR A 54 -26.97 2.35 -45.28
CA THR A 54 -27.95 3.44 -45.22
C THR A 54 -28.21 3.83 -43.77
N LEU A 55 -28.05 5.11 -43.45
CA LEU A 55 -28.44 5.70 -42.17
C LEU A 55 -29.93 5.99 -42.18
N HIS A 56 -30.64 5.58 -41.13
CA HIS A 56 -32.02 5.91 -40.86
C HIS A 56 -32.14 6.64 -39.52
N ASP A 57 -32.74 7.83 -39.50
CA ASP A 57 -33.13 8.49 -38.27
C ASP A 57 -34.40 7.82 -37.72
N GLY A 58 -34.33 7.36 -36.46
CA GLY A 58 -35.42 6.62 -35.80
C GLY A 58 -36.59 7.50 -35.31
N GLY A 59 -36.80 8.67 -35.90
CA GLY A 59 -37.75 9.67 -35.41
C GLY A 59 -37.23 10.44 -34.22
N SER A 60 -35.94 10.72 -34.21
CA SER A 60 -35.27 11.38 -33.10
C SER A 60 -35.77 12.81 -32.87
N THR A 61 -35.73 13.26 -31.61
CA THR A 61 -36.21 14.60 -31.22
C THR A 61 -35.39 15.72 -31.84
N ASN A 62 -34.08 15.58 -31.88
CA ASN A 62 -33.17 16.62 -32.37
C ASN A 62 -32.66 16.35 -33.80
N GLY A 63 -32.93 15.17 -34.37
CA GLY A 63 -32.54 14.76 -35.70
C GLY A 63 -31.08 14.39 -35.86
N THR A 64 -30.82 13.62 -36.94
CA THR A 64 -29.50 13.21 -37.37
C THR A 64 -29.05 14.04 -38.56
N ALA A 65 -27.79 14.47 -38.61
CA ALA A 65 -27.24 15.17 -39.77
C ALA A 65 -26.13 14.33 -40.42
N VAL A 66 -26.06 14.40 -41.76
CA VAL A 66 -24.94 13.87 -42.53
C VAL A 66 -24.30 15.00 -43.32
N ASN A 67 -22.99 15.19 -43.16
CA ASN A 67 -22.21 16.27 -43.74
C ASN A 67 -22.86 17.66 -43.49
N GLY A 68 -23.34 17.89 -42.25
CA GLY A 68 -23.98 19.12 -41.82
C GLY A 68 -25.44 19.29 -42.26
N ARG A 69 -26.01 18.37 -43.03
CA ARG A 69 -27.42 18.43 -43.50
C ARG A 69 -28.29 17.44 -42.73
N ARG A 70 -29.39 17.88 -42.17
CA ARG A 70 -30.36 17.04 -41.47
C ARG A 70 -31.03 16.06 -42.43
N VAL A 71 -31.07 14.77 -42.08
CA VAL A 71 -31.60 13.70 -42.90
C VAL A 71 -32.56 12.81 -42.13
N ARG A 72 -33.52 12.19 -42.81
CA ARG A 72 -34.32 11.06 -42.28
C ARG A 72 -33.76 9.71 -42.71
N SER A 73 -33.19 9.67 -43.90
CA SER A 73 -32.46 8.53 -44.43
C SER A 73 -31.38 9.04 -45.37
N HIS A 74 -30.22 8.39 -45.38
CA HIS A 74 -29.10 8.75 -46.24
C HIS A 74 -28.25 7.52 -46.56
N ARG A 75 -28.02 7.27 -47.86
CA ARG A 75 -27.05 6.24 -48.28
C ARG A 75 -25.64 6.76 -48.10
N LEU A 76 -24.90 6.13 -47.19
CA LEU A 76 -23.59 6.58 -46.74
C LEU A 76 -22.49 6.21 -47.76
N ARG A 77 -21.52 7.10 -47.89
CA ARG A 77 -20.30 6.90 -48.66
C ARG A 77 -19.09 7.02 -47.70
N PRO A 78 -17.97 6.32 -48.00
CA PRO A 78 -16.74 6.52 -47.27
C PRO A 78 -16.38 8.01 -47.22
N GLY A 79 -16.07 8.51 -46.01
CA GLY A 79 -15.80 9.91 -45.74
C GLY A 79 -17.00 10.72 -45.23
N ASP A 80 -18.24 10.19 -45.34
CA ASP A 80 -19.40 10.88 -44.76
C ASP A 80 -19.31 11.02 -43.23
N GLU A 81 -19.70 12.19 -42.74
CA GLU A 81 -19.71 12.52 -41.32
C GLU A 81 -21.16 12.53 -40.79
N ILE A 82 -21.43 11.69 -39.79
CA ILE A 82 -22.74 11.56 -39.15
C ILE A 82 -22.68 12.30 -37.83
N ALA A 83 -23.55 13.30 -37.63
CA ALA A 83 -23.64 14.07 -36.39
C ALA A 83 -24.95 13.78 -35.64
N ILE A 84 -24.84 13.44 -34.36
CA ILE A 84 -25.93 13.24 -33.41
C ILE A 84 -25.63 14.04 -32.12
N GLY A 85 -26.27 15.17 -31.95
CA GLY A 85 -25.93 16.07 -30.86
C GLY A 85 -24.51 16.60 -30.97
N HIS A 86 -23.65 16.27 -29.99
CA HIS A 86 -22.24 16.65 -30.00
C HIS A 86 -21.30 15.56 -30.49
N GLU A 87 -21.85 14.36 -30.77
CA GLU A 87 -21.07 13.25 -31.30
C GLU A 87 -21.02 13.31 -32.84
N VAL A 88 -19.82 13.19 -33.40
CA VAL A 88 -19.61 13.11 -34.84
C VAL A 88 -18.81 11.88 -35.17
N PHE A 89 -19.32 11.11 -36.14
CA PHE A 89 -18.70 9.88 -36.63
C PHE A 89 -18.39 10.02 -38.11
N ARG A 90 -17.29 9.43 -38.56
CA ARG A 90 -16.92 9.34 -39.97
C ARG A 90 -17.00 7.88 -40.44
N LEU A 91 -17.63 7.67 -41.59
CA LEU A 91 -17.60 6.35 -42.26
C LEU A 91 -16.27 6.15 -42.97
N GLU A 92 -15.53 5.11 -42.60
CA GLU A 92 -14.25 4.77 -43.21
C GLU A 92 -14.31 3.40 -43.90
N VAL A 93 -13.52 3.26 -44.96
CA VAL A 93 -13.23 1.94 -45.52
C VAL A 93 -12.34 1.24 -44.53
N ALA A 94 -12.78 0.13 -43.95
CA ALA A 94 -11.86 -0.71 -43.18
C ALA A 94 -10.67 -1.04 -44.11
N PRO A 95 -9.42 -0.88 -43.66
CA PRO A 95 -8.29 -1.31 -44.46
C PRO A 95 -8.55 -2.74 -44.89
N ALA A 96 -8.42 -3.01 -46.21
CA ALA A 96 -8.59 -4.36 -46.74
C ALA A 96 -7.79 -5.30 -45.86
N PRO A 97 -8.33 -6.46 -45.43
CA PRO A 97 -7.51 -7.45 -44.76
C PRO A 97 -6.31 -7.67 -45.68
N ALA A 98 -5.11 -7.33 -45.17
CA ALA A 98 -3.89 -7.55 -45.93
C ALA A 98 -3.99 -8.96 -46.53
N ALA A 99 -3.85 -9.10 -47.84
CA ALA A 99 -3.95 -10.39 -48.54
C ALA A 99 -3.15 -11.38 -47.71
N GLU A 100 -3.79 -12.47 -47.28
CA GLU A 100 -3.13 -13.50 -46.49
C GLU A 100 -1.81 -13.82 -47.17
N PRO A 101 -0.66 -13.58 -46.53
CA PRO A 101 0.58 -14.08 -47.08
C PRO A 101 0.41 -15.58 -47.12
N ARG A 102 0.59 -16.16 -48.31
CA ARG A 102 0.66 -17.61 -48.50
C ARG A 102 1.29 -18.25 -47.29
N THR A 103 0.62 -19.23 -46.71
CA THR A 103 1.00 -19.99 -45.51
C THR A 103 2.49 -20.34 -45.55
N THR A 104 3.31 -19.39 -45.17
CA THR A 104 4.62 -19.69 -44.62
C THR A 104 4.28 -20.24 -43.24
N VAL A 105 4.52 -21.54 -43.06
CA VAL A 105 4.46 -22.19 -41.75
C VAL A 105 5.19 -21.27 -40.81
N MET A 106 4.42 -20.47 -40.04
CA MET A 106 5.00 -19.72 -38.94
C MET A 106 5.70 -20.75 -38.05
N PRO A 107 6.98 -20.58 -37.73
CA PRO A 107 7.59 -21.43 -36.74
C PRO A 107 6.62 -21.39 -35.55
N SER A 108 6.27 -22.55 -35.01
CA SER A 108 5.41 -22.68 -33.83
C SER A 108 5.95 -21.71 -32.80
N VAL A 109 5.23 -20.60 -32.59
CA VAL A 109 5.59 -19.66 -31.52
C VAL A 109 5.43 -20.50 -30.27
N GLY A 110 6.54 -20.93 -29.69
CA GLY A 110 6.55 -21.62 -28.42
C GLY A 110 5.74 -20.80 -27.41
N PRO A 111 5.22 -21.40 -26.36
CA PRO A 111 4.32 -20.72 -25.43
C PRO A 111 4.93 -19.37 -25.04
N GLN A 112 4.22 -18.30 -25.36
CA GLN A 112 4.70 -16.94 -25.07
C GLN A 112 4.80 -16.81 -23.55
N VAL A 113 6.02 -16.53 -23.06
CA VAL A 113 6.33 -16.41 -21.63
C VAL A 113 6.32 -14.95 -21.24
N LEU A 114 5.57 -14.62 -20.19
CA LEU A 114 5.56 -13.30 -19.58
C LEU A 114 6.88 -13.07 -18.83
N ARG A 115 7.70 -12.15 -19.30
CA ARG A 115 8.99 -11.81 -18.66
C ARG A 115 8.80 -10.70 -17.64
N VAL A 116 9.00 -11.03 -16.37
CA VAL A 116 8.77 -10.14 -15.23
C VAL A 116 10.07 -9.91 -14.47
N THR A 117 10.36 -8.66 -14.19
CA THR A 117 11.45 -8.27 -13.28
C THR A 117 10.86 -7.60 -12.04
N VAL A 118 11.32 -8.00 -10.87
CA VAL A 118 10.95 -7.43 -9.58
C VAL A 118 12.17 -6.73 -8.99
N SER A 119 12.07 -5.42 -8.77
CA SER A 119 13.06 -4.63 -8.07
C SER A 119 12.70 -4.53 -6.59
N GLY A 120 13.44 -5.25 -5.75
CA GLY A 120 13.24 -5.34 -4.31
C GLY A 120 12.63 -6.67 -3.85
N GLY A 121 13.45 -7.52 -3.26
CA GLY A 121 13.12 -8.83 -2.69
C GLY A 121 12.72 -8.78 -1.21
N GLY A 122 12.01 -7.73 -0.80
CA GLY A 122 11.36 -7.68 0.52
C GLY A 122 10.07 -8.51 0.55
N PRO A 123 9.30 -8.44 1.67
CA PRO A 123 8.09 -9.28 1.85
C PRO A 123 7.09 -9.15 0.70
N VAL A 124 6.91 -7.94 0.16
CA VAL A 124 5.94 -7.68 -0.92
C VAL A 124 6.44 -8.23 -2.25
N GLY A 125 7.72 -8.00 -2.60
CA GLY A 125 8.30 -8.46 -3.86
C GLY A 125 8.39 -9.98 -3.95
N LEU A 126 8.85 -10.64 -2.87
CA LEU A 126 8.90 -12.11 -2.80
C LEU A 126 7.48 -12.72 -2.82
N THR A 127 6.54 -12.13 -2.07
CA THR A 127 5.14 -12.59 -2.11
C THR A 127 4.55 -12.46 -3.52
N PHE A 128 4.81 -11.33 -4.21
CA PHE A 128 4.34 -11.16 -5.58
C PHE A 128 4.94 -12.22 -6.51
N ALA A 129 6.24 -12.49 -6.40
CA ALA A 129 6.91 -13.50 -7.23
C ALA A 129 6.32 -14.90 -7.01
N LEU A 130 6.13 -15.31 -5.76
CA LEU A 130 5.53 -16.60 -5.41
C LEU A 130 4.06 -16.72 -5.85
N LEU A 131 3.27 -15.66 -5.67
CA LEU A 131 1.88 -15.60 -6.17
C LEU A 131 1.81 -15.73 -7.69
N LEU A 132 2.69 -15.04 -8.40
CA LEU A 132 2.68 -15.06 -9.86
C LEU A 132 3.14 -16.42 -10.39
N ASP A 133 4.14 -17.04 -9.75
CA ASP A 133 4.59 -18.39 -10.07
C ASP A 133 3.48 -19.42 -9.85
N ASP A 134 2.78 -19.37 -8.73
CA ASP A 134 1.64 -20.22 -8.43
C ASP A 134 0.50 -20.08 -9.47
N LEU A 135 0.18 -18.85 -9.87
CA LEU A 135 -0.92 -18.56 -10.82
C LEU A 135 -0.57 -18.84 -12.29
N MET A 136 0.67 -18.67 -12.69
CA MET A 136 1.07 -18.73 -14.09
C MET A 136 1.94 -19.94 -14.44
N GLY A 137 2.67 -20.48 -13.50
CA GLY A 137 3.60 -21.59 -13.74
C GLY A 137 4.56 -21.28 -14.90
N PRO A 138 4.73 -22.20 -15.89
CA PRO A 138 5.69 -22.05 -16.97
C PRO A 138 5.37 -20.89 -17.94
N ARG A 139 4.25 -20.21 -17.78
CA ARG A 139 3.88 -19.02 -18.58
C ARG A 139 4.53 -17.73 -18.09
N ALA A 140 5.26 -17.74 -16.96
CA ALA A 140 5.99 -16.60 -16.45
C ALA A 140 7.48 -16.95 -16.21
N GLU A 141 8.37 -16.04 -16.59
CA GLU A 141 9.79 -16.00 -16.18
C GLU A 141 9.94 -14.84 -15.21
N ILE A 142 10.32 -15.13 -13.98
CA ILE A 142 10.37 -14.16 -12.91
C ILE A 142 11.82 -13.98 -12.44
N VAL A 143 12.27 -12.73 -12.42
CA VAL A 143 13.60 -12.37 -11.92
C VAL A 143 13.43 -11.37 -10.78
N VAL A 144 13.98 -11.66 -9.62
CA VAL A 144 13.89 -10.79 -8.43
C VAL A 144 15.30 -10.31 -8.07
N HIS A 145 15.45 -9.00 -7.96
CA HIS A 145 16.70 -8.35 -7.57
C HIS A 145 16.62 -7.78 -6.15
N ASP A 146 17.63 -8.03 -5.33
CA ASP A 146 17.79 -7.33 -4.04
C ASP A 146 19.26 -7.21 -3.64
N GLY A 147 19.74 -5.98 -3.44
CA GLY A 147 21.13 -5.72 -3.05
C GLY A 147 21.48 -6.10 -1.61
N ARG A 148 20.50 -6.53 -0.78
CA ARG A 148 20.70 -7.03 0.58
C ARG A 148 21.05 -8.51 0.61
N TRP A 149 21.06 -9.19 -0.54
CA TRP A 149 21.35 -10.61 -0.68
C TRP A 149 22.80 -10.84 -1.10
N GLU A 150 23.27 -12.03 -0.82
CA GLU A 150 24.53 -12.59 -1.30
C GLU A 150 24.32 -14.03 -1.79
N THR A 151 25.23 -14.53 -2.61
CA THR A 151 25.20 -15.93 -3.05
C THR A 151 25.64 -16.80 -1.87
N ALA A 152 24.83 -17.78 -1.52
CA ALA A 152 25.15 -18.77 -0.48
C ALA A 152 26.06 -19.89 -1.02
N ASP A 153 26.70 -20.62 -0.11
CA ASP A 153 27.64 -21.71 -0.46
C ASP A 153 27.00 -22.88 -1.23
N ASP A 154 25.68 -23.05 -1.08
CA ASP A 154 24.86 -24.05 -1.78
C ASP A 154 24.42 -23.61 -3.18
N GLY A 155 24.82 -22.39 -3.60
CA GLY A 155 24.43 -21.79 -4.87
C GLY A 155 23.07 -21.06 -4.83
N GLY A 156 22.37 -21.09 -3.72
CA GLY A 156 21.17 -20.30 -3.46
C GLY A 156 21.49 -18.86 -3.09
N VAL A 157 20.47 -18.14 -2.59
CA VAL A 157 20.59 -16.75 -2.16
C VAL A 157 20.26 -16.63 -0.68
N ALA A 158 21.11 -15.91 0.05
CA ALA A 158 20.95 -15.63 1.48
C ALA A 158 20.98 -14.14 1.76
N TRP A 159 20.50 -13.76 2.95
CA TRP A 159 20.65 -12.40 3.44
C TRP A 159 22.11 -12.14 3.82
N LYS A 160 22.66 -11.01 3.38
CA LYS A 160 23.99 -10.57 3.82
C LYS A 160 24.06 -10.52 5.35
N ALA A 161 25.19 -10.92 5.90
CA ALA A 161 25.46 -10.81 7.33
C ALA A 161 25.27 -9.37 7.82
N LYS A 162 24.95 -9.21 9.13
CA LYS A 162 24.83 -7.90 9.74
C LYS A 162 26.07 -7.05 9.49
N GLY A 163 25.90 -5.95 8.78
CA GLY A 163 26.95 -5.02 8.40
C GLY A 163 26.38 -3.67 8.02
N ARG A 164 27.22 -2.74 7.60
CA ARG A 164 26.80 -1.39 7.20
C ARG A 164 25.71 -1.44 6.13
N GLY A 165 24.51 -0.94 6.47
CA GLY A 165 23.37 -0.82 5.53
C GLY A 165 22.54 -2.08 5.32
N THR A 166 22.75 -3.17 6.06
CA THR A 166 22.03 -4.44 5.93
C THR A 166 21.11 -4.79 7.10
N SER A 167 20.70 -3.79 7.89
CA SER A 167 19.78 -4.04 9.02
C SER A 167 18.43 -4.55 8.51
N ARG A 168 18.03 -5.74 8.98
CA ARG A 168 16.72 -6.33 8.68
C ARG A 168 15.67 -5.84 9.67
N ARG A 169 14.44 -5.72 9.21
CA ARG A 169 13.31 -5.24 10.03
C ARG A 169 12.93 -6.28 11.07
N GLN A 170 13.16 -5.98 12.35
CA GLN A 170 12.80 -6.83 13.49
C GLN A 170 11.40 -6.51 14.05
N GLN A 171 10.70 -5.55 13.46
CA GLN A 171 9.36 -5.16 13.90
C GLN A 171 8.37 -6.31 13.76
N VAL A 172 7.45 -6.38 14.72
CA VAL A 172 6.30 -7.27 14.69
C VAL A 172 5.16 -6.57 13.95
N VAL A 173 4.48 -7.29 13.09
CA VAL A 173 3.31 -6.81 12.34
C VAL A 173 2.16 -7.78 12.47
N THR A 174 0.94 -7.27 12.43
CA THR A 174 -0.27 -8.07 12.40
C THR A 174 -0.69 -8.33 10.96
N LEU A 175 -0.61 -9.56 10.50
CA LEU A 175 -1.15 -9.99 9.21
C LEU A 175 -2.64 -10.26 9.35
N GLN A 176 -3.44 -9.55 8.56
CA GLN A 176 -4.89 -9.69 8.57
C GLN A 176 -5.33 -10.98 7.86
N SER A 177 -6.34 -11.64 8.38
CA SER A 177 -6.84 -12.91 7.84
C SER A 177 -7.23 -12.82 6.37
N ARG A 178 -7.86 -11.72 5.97
CA ARG A 178 -8.25 -11.48 4.57
C ARG A 178 -7.09 -11.43 3.59
N GLN A 179 -5.87 -11.07 4.04
CA GLN A 179 -4.67 -11.06 3.22
C GLN A 179 -3.95 -12.39 3.27
N TRP A 180 -3.59 -12.89 4.44
CA TRP A 180 -2.74 -14.07 4.52
C TRP A 180 -3.42 -15.35 4.01
N ARG A 181 -4.76 -15.48 4.14
CA ARG A 181 -5.51 -16.61 3.58
C ARG A 181 -5.51 -16.67 2.05
N LYS A 182 -5.20 -15.59 1.37
CA LYS A 182 -5.15 -15.52 -0.10
C LYS A 182 -3.76 -15.80 -0.67
N LEU A 183 -2.78 -16.03 0.20
CA LEU A 183 -1.45 -16.45 -0.19
C LEU A 183 -1.46 -17.91 -0.65
N PRO A 184 -0.51 -18.37 -1.49
CA PRO A 184 -0.37 -19.77 -1.84
C PRO A 184 -0.30 -20.67 -0.60
N ALA A 185 -0.84 -21.88 -0.68
CA ALA A 185 -0.88 -22.81 0.45
C ALA A 185 0.51 -23.07 1.06
N ALA A 186 1.52 -23.23 0.22
CA ALA A 186 2.92 -23.40 0.67
C ALA A 186 3.44 -22.19 1.48
N VAL A 187 3.04 -20.97 1.09
CA VAL A 187 3.40 -19.75 1.84
C VAL A 187 2.68 -19.72 3.19
N GLN A 188 1.38 -20.06 3.22
CA GLN A 188 0.62 -20.10 4.47
C GLN A 188 1.21 -21.13 5.44
N GLU A 189 1.51 -22.33 4.97
CA GLU A 189 2.09 -23.40 5.78
C GLU A 189 3.48 -22.99 6.31
N ARG A 190 4.34 -22.43 5.45
CA ARG A 190 5.68 -21.99 5.83
C ARG A 190 5.67 -20.87 6.87
N LEU A 191 4.74 -19.91 6.74
CA LEU A 191 4.63 -18.79 7.67
C LEU A 191 3.95 -19.16 8.99
N PHE A 192 3.00 -20.11 8.97
CA PHE A 192 2.09 -20.34 10.09
C PHE A 192 1.97 -21.80 10.54
N GLY A 193 2.77 -22.71 9.98
CA GLY A 193 2.80 -24.10 10.39
C GLY A 193 3.53 -24.37 11.71
N GLY A 194 4.27 -23.35 12.24
CA GLY A 194 5.02 -23.43 13.51
C GLY A 194 4.63 -22.33 14.50
N ASP A 195 5.43 -22.16 15.55
CA ASP A 195 5.16 -21.29 16.70
C ASP A 195 5.72 -19.85 16.53
N ALA A 196 6.14 -19.46 15.33
CA ALA A 196 6.74 -18.14 15.06
C ALA A 196 5.71 -17.00 14.97
N HIS A 197 4.47 -17.23 15.33
CA HIS A 197 3.39 -16.25 15.35
C HIS A 197 2.52 -16.39 16.59
N THR A 198 1.75 -15.33 16.90
CA THR A 198 0.66 -15.38 17.88
C THR A 198 -0.62 -14.86 17.24
N GLU A 199 -1.74 -15.39 17.70
CA GLU A 199 -3.05 -14.94 17.24
C GLU A 199 -3.39 -13.59 17.89
N MET A 200 -3.82 -12.65 17.06
CA MET A 200 -4.32 -11.36 17.48
C MET A 200 -5.83 -11.31 17.22
N TRP A 201 -6.61 -10.84 18.18
CA TRP A 201 -8.07 -10.84 18.04
C TRP A 201 -8.64 -12.23 17.70
N PRO A 202 -8.46 -13.24 18.57
CA PRO A 202 -8.85 -14.63 18.27
C PRO A 202 -10.35 -14.81 18.01
N THR A 203 -11.18 -13.81 18.37
CA THR A 203 -12.61 -13.78 18.13
C THR A 203 -13.06 -12.45 17.56
N GLY A 204 -14.24 -12.41 16.95
CA GLY A 204 -14.86 -11.17 16.47
C GLY A 204 -14.68 -10.91 14.97
N PRO A 205 -15.01 -9.69 14.49
CA PRO A 205 -15.17 -9.40 13.05
C PRO A 205 -13.87 -9.39 12.25
N ASP A 206 -12.71 -9.41 12.91
CA ASP A 206 -11.40 -9.47 12.26
C ASP A 206 -10.99 -10.88 11.89
N SER A 207 -11.63 -11.88 12.50
CA SER A 207 -11.53 -13.28 12.10
C SER A 207 -12.35 -13.51 10.83
N VAL A 208 -11.76 -14.18 9.85
CA VAL A 208 -12.45 -14.64 8.64
C VAL A 208 -12.46 -16.15 8.66
N ASP A 209 -13.66 -16.77 8.60
CA ASP A 209 -13.87 -18.21 8.78
C ASP A 209 -13.16 -18.76 10.04
N ASP A 210 -13.32 -18.05 11.16
CA ASP A 210 -12.73 -18.37 12.47
C ASP A 210 -11.18 -18.37 12.50
N LEU A 211 -10.54 -17.79 11.49
CA LEU A 211 -9.09 -17.65 11.44
C LEU A 211 -8.69 -16.21 11.82
N PRO A 212 -8.03 -16.00 12.96
CA PRO A 212 -7.69 -14.68 13.46
C PRO A 212 -6.52 -14.04 12.68
N PRO A 213 -6.36 -12.71 12.78
CA PRO A 213 -5.13 -12.04 12.43
C PRO A 213 -3.94 -12.59 13.23
N ARG A 214 -2.72 -12.55 12.65
CA ARG A 214 -1.52 -13.15 13.24
C ARG A 214 -0.40 -12.15 13.36
N ASN A 215 0.17 -12.03 14.54
CA ASN A 215 1.38 -11.27 14.80
C ASN A 215 2.59 -12.11 14.39
N VAL A 216 3.50 -11.49 13.64
CA VAL A 216 4.70 -12.14 13.13
C VAL A 216 5.82 -11.12 12.91
N ARG A 217 7.09 -11.52 13.05
CA ARG A 217 8.24 -10.64 12.75
C ARG A 217 8.43 -10.49 11.26
N ILE A 218 8.71 -9.28 10.80
CA ILE A 218 8.97 -9.01 9.36
C ILE A 218 10.18 -9.81 8.89
N SER A 219 11.25 -9.87 9.68
CA SER A 219 12.44 -10.65 9.31
C SER A 219 12.15 -12.14 9.14
N TYR A 220 11.27 -12.72 9.97
CA TYR A 220 10.85 -14.10 9.81
C TYR A 220 10.06 -14.30 8.51
N ILE A 221 9.13 -13.39 8.20
CA ILE A 221 8.42 -13.42 6.91
C ILE A 221 9.41 -13.38 5.74
N GLU A 222 10.40 -12.48 5.80
CA GLU A 222 11.44 -12.34 4.78
C GLU A 222 12.24 -13.66 4.62
N ASP A 223 12.61 -14.31 5.73
CA ASP A 223 13.36 -15.58 5.70
C ASP A 223 12.55 -16.70 5.04
N GLN A 224 11.29 -16.87 5.45
CA GLN A 224 10.45 -17.94 4.94
C GLN A 224 10.11 -17.72 3.45
N LEU A 225 9.84 -16.50 3.04
CA LEU A 225 9.57 -16.19 1.63
C LEU A 225 10.83 -16.36 0.76
N LEU A 226 12.00 -15.99 1.25
CA LEU A 226 13.26 -16.18 0.52
C LEU A 226 13.58 -17.66 0.38
N ALA A 227 13.38 -18.47 1.43
CA ALA A 227 13.57 -19.92 1.37
C ALA A 227 12.65 -20.55 0.30
N LEU A 228 11.36 -20.21 0.29
CA LEU A 228 10.43 -20.68 -0.74
C LEU A 228 10.83 -20.23 -2.16
N ALA A 229 11.32 -18.99 -2.29
CA ALA A 229 11.75 -18.48 -3.59
C ALA A 229 13.03 -19.17 -4.10
N ASN A 230 13.95 -19.60 -3.20
CA ASN A 230 15.10 -20.43 -3.55
C ASN A 230 14.70 -21.86 -4.00
N GLU A 231 13.60 -22.40 -3.43
CA GLU A 231 13.05 -23.70 -3.81
C GLU A 231 12.30 -23.66 -5.16
N ALA A 232 11.89 -22.48 -5.62
CA ALA A 232 11.07 -22.30 -6.82
C ALA A 232 11.93 -22.26 -8.09
N GLU A 233 11.84 -23.28 -8.94
CA GLU A 233 12.64 -23.42 -10.18
C GLU A 233 12.45 -22.28 -11.19
N ARG A 234 11.30 -21.60 -11.18
CA ARG A 234 10.93 -20.55 -12.14
C ARG A 234 11.18 -19.13 -11.65
N ILE A 235 11.67 -18.98 -10.40
CA ILE A 235 12.04 -17.69 -9.82
C ILE A 235 13.55 -17.60 -9.78
N ARG A 236 14.13 -16.70 -10.57
CA ARG A 236 15.56 -16.43 -10.53
C ARG A 236 15.84 -15.29 -9.56
N LEU A 237 16.58 -15.56 -8.51
CA LEU A 237 17.02 -14.57 -7.53
C LEU A 237 18.39 -14.00 -7.94
N VAL A 238 18.52 -12.66 -7.88
CA VAL A 238 19.74 -11.95 -8.25
C VAL A 238 20.19 -11.14 -7.03
N PRO A 239 21.34 -11.50 -6.40
CA PRO A 239 21.86 -10.86 -5.19
C PRO A 239 22.54 -9.52 -5.48
N GLU A 240 21.94 -8.73 -6.36
CA GLU A 240 22.40 -7.41 -6.76
C GLU A 240 21.21 -6.44 -6.79
N ARG A 241 21.51 -5.18 -6.52
CA ARG A 241 20.51 -4.12 -6.65
C ARG A 241 20.15 -3.97 -8.13
N PHE A 242 18.86 -3.87 -8.40
CA PHE A 242 18.35 -3.59 -9.74
C PHE A 242 18.87 -2.24 -10.26
N ASP A 243 19.33 -2.21 -11.50
CA ASP A 243 19.71 -0.97 -12.20
C ASP A 243 18.60 -0.58 -13.19
N PRO A 244 17.84 0.50 -12.91
CA PRO A 244 16.77 0.94 -13.80
C PRO A 244 17.29 1.57 -15.11
N ALA A 245 18.58 1.89 -15.20
CA ALA A 245 19.21 2.43 -16.41
C ALA A 245 19.68 1.33 -17.37
N ASP A 246 19.64 0.05 -16.98
CA ASP A 246 20.04 -1.07 -17.84
C ASP A 246 19.07 -1.14 -19.06
N PRO A 247 19.59 -1.06 -20.30
CA PRO A 247 18.77 -1.20 -21.51
C PRO A 247 17.95 -2.48 -21.59
N ALA A 248 18.41 -3.56 -20.94
CA ALA A 248 17.69 -4.85 -20.91
C ALA A 248 16.32 -4.79 -20.20
N VAL A 249 16.05 -3.70 -19.47
CA VAL A 249 14.72 -3.45 -18.89
C VAL A 249 13.64 -3.39 -19.97
N ALA A 250 13.96 -2.82 -21.14
CA ALA A 250 13.03 -2.71 -22.27
C ALA A 250 12.66 -4.07 -22.89
N ASP A 251 13.44 -5.12 -22.63
CA ASP A 251 13.14 -6.48 -23.09
C ASP A 251 12.15 -7.22 -22.20
N ARG A 252 11.75 -6.65 -21.07
CA ARG A 252 10.78 -7.20 -20.14
C ARG A 252 9.37 -6.72 -20.48
N HIS A 253 8.37 -7.55 -20.18
CA HIS A 253 6.97 -7.14 -20.28
C HIS A 253 6.55 -6.31 -19.06
N VAL A 254 7.09 -6.65 -17.89
CA VAL A 254 6.68 -6.10 -16.60
C VAL A 254 7.90 -5.79 -15.73
N LEU A 255 7.92 -4.60 -15.15
CA LEU A 255 8.81 -4.19 -14.07
C LEU A 255 7.98 -3.89 -12.82
N VAL A 256 8.19 -4.65 -11.76
CA VAL A 256 7.52 -4.45 -10.46
C VAL A 256 8.49 -3.82 -9.47
N VAL A 257 8.11 -2.66 -8.93
CA VAL A 257 8.95 -1.86 -8.03
C VAL A 257 8.50 -2.06 -6.59
N CYS A 258 9.30 -2.77 -5.80
CA CYS A 258 9.05 -3.15 -4.41
C CYS A 258 10.17 -2.73 -3.45
N GLU A 259 10.96 -1.70 -3.79
CA GLU A 259 12.16 -1.26 -3.04
C GLU A 259 11.85 -0.48 -1.75
N GLY A 260 10.58 -0.33 -1.40
CA GLY A 260 10.15 0.44 -0.24
C GLY A 260 10.03 1.95 -0.53
N SER A 261 9.88 2.75 0.55
CA SER A 261 9.56 4.18 0.45
C SER A 261 10.65 5.02 -0.27
N ARG A 262 11.90 4.56 -0.25
CA ARG A 262 13.06 5.23 -0.86
C ARG A 262 13.52 4.53 -2.15
N SER A 263 12.57 4.14 -2.99
CA SER A 263 12.84 3.42 -4.24
C SER A 263 13.57 4.28 -5.27
N ARG A 264 14.79 3.86 -5.62
CA ARG A 264 15.58 4.49 -6.69
C ARG A 264 15.00 4.22 -8.07
N THR A 265 14.46 3.02 -8.28
CA THR A 265 13.81 2.64 -9.54
C THR A 265 12.58 3.51 -9.79
N ARG A 266 11.74 3.76 -8.78
CA ARG A 266 10.61 4.68 -8.90
C ARG A 266 11.07 6.09 -9.22
N GLU A 267 12.13 6.58 -8.57
CA GLU A 267 12.69 7.92 -8.81
C GLU A 267 13.25 8.05 -10.21
N HIS A 268 13.92 7.02 -10.73
CA HIS A 268 14.38 6.98 -12.12
C HIS A 268 13.23 7.16 -13.12
N PHE A 269 12.07 6.56 -12.85
CA PHE A 269 10.88 6.64 -13.69
C PHE A 269 9.85 7.67 -13.18
N VAL A 270 10.28 8.72 -12.46
CA VAL A 270 9.36 9.71 -11.89
C VAL A 270 8.50 10.40 -12.95
N ASP A 271 9.04 10.64 -14.14
CA ASP A 271 8.28 11.22 -15.27
C ASP A 271 7.14 10.31 -15.76
N ARG A 272 7.21 9.01 -15.48
CA ARG A 272 6.19 8.02 -15.84
C ARG A 272 5.15 7.83 -14.73
N PHE A 273 5.59 7.71 -13.49
CA PHE A 273 4.71 7.50 -12.33
C PHE A 273 4.16 8.78 -11.72
N GLY A 274 4.78 9.92 -11.99
CA GLY A 274 4.49 11.20 -11.35
C GLY A 274 5.18 11.36 -9.99
N ALA A 275 5.33 12.62 -9.59
CA ALA A 275 5.88 12.98 -8.29
C ALA A 275 4.93 12.57 -7.14
N ALA A 276 5.51 12.42 -5.94
CA ALA A 276 4.74 12.23 -4.73
C ALA A 276 4.10 13.55 -4.30
N ASP A 277 2.86 13.48 -3.83
CA ASP A 277 2.17 14.60 -3.19
C ASP A 277 2.18 14.40 -1.67
N THR A 278 2.82 15.32 -0.95
CA THR A 278 2.86 15.36 0.51
C THR A 278 1.84 16.35 1.09
N SER A 279 1.29 17.26 0.28
CA SER A 279 0.39 18.33 0.72
C SER A 279 -0.88 17.80 1.36
N VAL A 280 -1.31 16.61 0.99
CA VAL A 280 -2.49 15.93 1.53
C VAL A 280 -2.39 15.58 3.02
N TYR A 281 -1.19 15.65 3.59
CA TYR A 281 -0.90 15.42 5.01
C TYR A 281 -0.43 16.71 5.70
N ALA A 282 -1.02 17.84 5.34
CA ALA A 282 -0.75 19.14 5.94
C ALA A 282 -2.01 19.74 6.59
N ILE A 283 -1.84 20.48 7.67
CA ILE A 283 -2.84 21.36 8.29
C ILE A 283 -2.31 22.78 8.14
N ASP A 284 -3.11 23.68 7.56
CA ASP A 284 -2.73 25.08 7.32
C ASP A 284 -1.36 25.25 6.63
N GLY A 285 -1.08 24.36 5.67
CA GLY A 285 0.17 24.35 4.93
C GLY A 285 1.37 23.75 5.70
N ARG A 286 1.21 23.38 6.97
CA ARG A 286 2.23 22.73 7.79
C ARG A 286 2.06 21.21 7.74
N GLN A 287 3.12 20.50 7.40
CA GLN A 287 3.16 19.03 7.37
C GLN A 287 2.96 18.45 8.78
N VAL A 288 2.02 17.52 8.92
CA VAL A 288 1.75 16.82 10.19
C VAL A 288 2.48 15.46 10.26
N GLN A 289 3.75 15.44 9.85
CA GLN A 289 4.58 14.23 9.91
C GLN A 289 5.04 13.97 11.33
N ASP A 290 5.00 12.69 11.74
CA ASP A 290 5.51 12.25 13.02
C ASP A 290 6.99 11.86 12.93
N VAL A 291 7.74 12.18 13.97
CA VAL A 291 9.04 11.57 14.31
C VAL A 291 8.80 10.59 15.44
N VAL A 292 9.37 9.42 15.34
CA VAL A 292 9.15 8.33 16.28
C VAL A 292 10.47 7.80 16.81
N LEU A 293 10.55 7.67 18.13
CA LEU A 293 11.60 6.94 18.80
C LEU A 293 11.14 5.48 18.96
N GLY A 294 11.84 4.56 18.31
CA GLY A 294 11.61 3.12 18.42
C GLY A 294 12.61 2.49 19.38
N LEU A 295 12.12 1.81 20.38
CA LEU A 295 12.89 1.15 21.44
C LEU A 295 12.69 -0.36 21.29
N ARG A 296 13.75 -1.14 21.03
CA ARG A 296 13.68 -2.60 21.03
C ARG A 296 13.68 -3.09 22.46
N VAL A 297 12.59 -3.70 22.87
CA VAL A 297 12.32 -4.03 24.26
C VAL A 297 11.86 -5.47 24.45
N LYS A 298 12.00 -5.95 25.68
CA LYS A 298 11.27 -7.09 26.21
C LYS A 298 10.37 -6.61 27.35
N SER A 299 9.06 -6.79 27.17
CA SER A 299 8.04 -6.43 28.15
C SER A 299 7.67 -7.66 28.98
N ASP A 300 7.52 -7.48 30.27
CA ASP A 300 7.04 -8.50 31.21
C ASP A 300 5.51 -8.48 31.34
N LEU A 301 4.83 -7.55 30.65
CA LEU A 301 3.36 -7.49 30.67
C LEU A 301 2.72 -8.60 29.81
N PRO A 302 1.60 -9.17 30.26
CA PRO A 302 0.78 -10.01 29.40
C PRO A 302 0.32 -9.25 28.14
N ASP A 303 0.31 -9.92 26.98
CA ASP A 303 -0.09 -9.34 25.70
C ASP A 303 -1.44 -8.61 25.75
N PRO A 304 -2.53 -9.15 26.40
CA PRO A 304 -3.79 -8.42 26.48
C PRO A 304 -3.69 -7.07 27.21
N MET A 305 -2.86 -6.98 28.24
CA MET A 305 -2.63 -5.73 28.96
C MET A 305 -1.81 -4.76 28.09
N ALA A 306 -0.75 -5.21 27.46
CA ALA A 306 0.08 -4.38 26.58
C ALA A 306 -0.73 -3.82 25.40
N VAL A 307 -1.62 -4.61 24.80
CA VAL A 307 -2.54 -4.17 23.75
C VAL A 307 -3.51 -3.12 24.30
N LEU A 308 -4.15 -3.35 25.44
CA LEU A 308 -5.07 -2.38 26.05
C LEU A 308 -4.39 -1.03 26.32
N LEU A 309 -3.19 -1.04 26.92
CA LEU A 309 -2.41 0.16 27.19
C LEU A 309 -1.97 0.86 25.90
N THR A 310 -1.72 0.13 24.83
CA THR A 310 -1.41 0.70 23.53
C THR A 310 -2.60 1.44 22.92
N VAL A 311 -3.80 0.82 22.88
CA VAL A 311 -4.96 1.39 22.17
C VAL A 311 -5.69 2.49 22.94
N VAL A 312 -5.41 2.67 24.22
CA VAL A 312 -6.07 3.68 25.06
C VAL A 312 -5.47 5.08 24.92
N GLN A 313 -4.35 5.21 24.23
CA GLN A 313 -3.63 6.47 24.05
C GLN A 313 -2.83 6.46 22.73
N ASN A 314 -2.36 7.63 22.26
CA ASN A 314 -1.59 7.77 21.02
C ASN A 314 -0.14 8.23 21.22
N ARG A 315 0.37 8.19 22.45
CA ARG A 315 1.75 8.57 22.80
C ARG A 315 2.74 7.43 22.57
N PHE A 316 2.36 6.22 23.00
CA PHE A 316 3.19 5.03 22.97
C PHE A 316 2.48 3.88 22.28
N LEU A 317 3.22 3.10 21.51
CA LEU A 317 2.71 1.91 20.84
C LEU A 317 3.69 0.76 21.03
N LEU A 318 3.27 -0.28 21.73
CA LEU A 318 4.04 -1.52 21.83
C LEU A 318 3.54 -2.54 20.81
N ASN A 319 4.41 -2.91 19.88
CA ASN A 319 4.24 -4.06 18.99
C ASN A 319 5.19 -5.16 19.44
N SER A 320 4.65 -6.22 20.01
CA SER A 320 5.43 -7.34 20.55
C SER A 320 4.90 -8.69 20.08
N LEU A 321 5.77 -9.68 20.13
CA LEU A 321 5.49 -11.10 19.95
C LEU A 321 6.12 -11.82 21.15
N ALA A 322 5.30 -12.43 21.99
CA ALA A 322 5.75 -13.05 23.25
C ALA A 322 6.59 -12.09 24.14
N GLY A 323 6.13 -10.85 24.26
CA GLY A 323 6.79 -9.80 25.03
C GLY A 323 7.98 -9.11 24.34
N GLU A 324 8.56 -9.66 23.29
CA GLU A 324 9.69 -9.06 22.58
C GLU A 324 9.23 -8.27 21.35
N GLY A 325 9.64 -7.00 21.25
CA GLY A 325 9.23 -6.15 20.13
C GLY A 325 9.79 -4.75 20.19
N PHE A 326 9.00 -3.82 19.67
CA PHE A 326 9.33 -2.40 19.66
C PHE A 326 8.27 -1.59 20.38
N LEU A 327 8.72 -0.82 21.36
CA LEU A 327 7.97 0.29 21.94
C LEU A 327 8.28 1.55 21.15
N ASN A 328 7.26 2.07 20.47
CA ASN A 328 7.38 3.27 19.65
C ASN A 328 6.79 4.46 20.43
N MET A 329 7.57 5.51 20.60
CA MET A 329 7.15 6.76 21.24
C MET A 329 6.99 7.84 20.16
N ARG A 330 5.80 8.42 20.06
CA ARG A 330 5.56 9.61 19.23
C ARG A 330 6.23 10.80 19.89
N LEU A 331 7.07 11.50 19.12
CA LEU A 331 7.80 12.67 19.60
C LEU A 331 7.04 13.96 19.22
N THR A 332 7.06 14.92 20.13
CA THR A 332 6.78 16.31 19.80
C THR A 332 7.93 16.88 18.96
N ASP A 333 7.74 18.04 18.31
CA ASP A 333 8.81 18.64 17.50
C ASP A 333 10.04 19.03 18.37
N ALA A 334 9.81 19.45 19.62
CA ALA A 334 10.89 19.74 20.57
C ALA A 334 11.68 18.47 20.96
N GLU A 335 10.98 17.38 21.27
CA GLU A 335 11.61 16.09 21.58
C GLU A 335 12.32 15.49 20.36
N ALA A 336 11.78 15.67 19.17
CA ALA A 336 12.43 15.26 17.93
C ALA A 336 13.75 16.04 17.71
N ALA A 337 13.78 17.33 18.05
CA ALA A 337 15.00 18.14 18.01
C ALA A 337 16.04 17.68 19.05
N GLU A 338 15.59 17.33 20.26
CA GLU A 338 16.48 16.73 21.28
C GLU A 338 17.02 15.36 20.85
N ALA A 339 16.18 14.50 20.25
CA ALA A 339 16.58 13.18 19.79
C ALA A 339 17.66 13.26 18.70
N VAL A 340 17.61 14.27 17.83
CA VAL A 340 18.63 14.53 16.79
C VAL A 340 19.93 15.09 17.41
N GLY A 341 19.88 15.72 18.57
CA GLY A 341 21.03 16.29 19.28
C GLY A 341 21.35 17.72 18.85
N ILE A 342 22.55 18.20 19.24
CA ILE A 342 23.04 19.55 18.97
C ILE A 342 24.24 19.52 18.01
N ASP A 343 24.49 20.63 17.31
CA ASP A 343 25.65 20.74 16.41
C ASP A 343 26.99 20.61 17.17
N PRO A 344 27.98 19.88 16.63
CA PRO A 344 28.00 19.18 15.34
C PRO A 344 27.32 17.79 15.37
N VAL A 345 26.95 17.28 16.53
CA VAL A 345 26.37 15.92 16.72
C VAL A 345 25.05 15.77 15.98
N ARG A 346 24.26 16.84 15.87
CA ARG A 346 22.99 16.86 15.12
C ARG A 346 23.14 16.37 13.68
N GLN A 347 24.22 16.73 12.99
CA GLN A 347 24.40 16.32 11.59
C GLN A 347 24.52 14.80 11.46
N VAL A 348 25.23 14.16 12.37
CA VAL A 348 25.42 12.70 12.37
C VAL A 348 24.11 11.98 12.68
N PHE A 349 23.38 12.44 13.69
CA PHE A 349 22.08 11.87 14.01
C PHE A 349 21.04 12.14 12.91
N ALA A 350 21.13 13.28 12.22
CA ALA A 350 20.28 13.57 11.07
C ALA A 350 20.43 12.50 9.97
N GLU A 351 21.64 12.05 9.69
CA GLU A 351 21.87 10.94 8.75
C GLU A 351 21.27 9.62 9.25
N CYS A 352 21.42 9.31 10.54
CA CYS A 352 20.80 8.13 11.15
C CYS A 352 19.27 8.12 11.04
N VAL A 353 18.63 9.29 11.09
CA VAL A 353 17.16 9.43 11.03
C VAL A 353 16.67 9.55 9.60
N GLN A 354 17.36 10.34 8.75
CA GLN A 354 16.86 10.76 7.44
C GLN A 354 17.21 9.79 6.32
N THR A 355 18.42 9.21 6.32
CA THR A 355 18.92 8.42 5.18
C THR A 355 18.44 6.97 5.25
N ALA A 356 18.64 6.31 6.38
CA ALA A 356 18.08 5.00 6.70
C ALA A 356 18.06 4.89 8.22
N PRO A 357 16.92 4.69 8.87
CA PRO A 357 16.89 4.63 10.33
C PRO A 357 17.89 3.60 10.83
N CYS A 358 18.92 4.06 11.53
CA CYS A 358 19.91 3.17 12.11
C CYS A 358 19.33 2.53 13.37
N LEU A 359 19.62 1.26 13.57
CA LEU A 359 19.36 0.57 14.83
C LEU A 359 20.65 0.63 15.66
N MET A 360 20.62 1.40 16.76
CA MET A 360 21.73 1.53 17.70
C MET A 360 21.53 0.46 18.77
N GLU A 361 22.35 -0.57 18.74
CA GLU A 361 22.32 -1.64 19.75
C GLU A 361 22.97 -1.17 21.05
N ARG A 362 22.54 -1.75 22.18
CA ARG A 362 23.09 -1.45 23.49
C ARG A 362 24.47 -2.07 23.63
N ASP A 363 25.45 -1.24 23.96
CA ASP A 363 26.80 -1.66 24.23
C ASP A 363 26.95 -2.18 25.69
N ALA A 364 28.11 -2.80 26.00
CA ALA A 364 28.37 -3.39 27.31
C ALA A 364 28.39 -2.36 28.46
N ASP A 365 28.67 -1.09 28.15
CA ASP A 365 28.63 0.03 29.09
C ASP A 365 27.23 0.64 29.26
N GLY A 366 26.23 0.12 28.53
CA GLY A 366 24.84 0.60 28.55
C GLY A 366 24.55 1.77 27.60
N SER A 367 25.52 2.24 26.83
CA SER A 367 25.32 3.23 25.78
C SER A 367 24.67 2.60 24.55
N PHE A 368 24.19 3.44 23.62
CA PHE A 368 23.64 3.00 22.32
C PHE A 368 24.44 3.65 21.20
N SER A 369 25.11 2.83 20.40
CA SER A 369 25.98 3.31 19.34
C SER A 369 25.50 2.92 17.94
N CYS A 370 25.84 3.75 16.95
CA CYS A 370 25.61 3.48 15.54
C CYS A 370 26.93 3.13 14.86
N SER A 371 27.13 1.86 14.54
CA SER A 371 28.31 1.38 13.85
C SER A 371 28.46 1.91 12.41
N THR A 372 27.37 2.38 11.79
CA THR A 372 27.40 2.95 10.42
C THR A 372 27.97 4.36 10.41
N HIS A 373 27.64 5.18 11.41
CA HIS A 373 28.02 6.60 11.49
C HIS A 373 29.02 6.89 12.60
N ASP A 374 29.45 5.86 13.33
CA ASP A 374 30.39 5.97 14.46
C ASP A 374 29.96 7.04 15.50
N THR A 375 28.72 6.95 15.95
CA THR A 375 28.11 7.93 16.85
C THR A 375 27.26 7.26 17.92
N PHE A 376 26.98 8.01 19.00
CA PHE A 376 26.16 7.56 20.13
C PHE A 376 24.79 8.25 20.11
N PHE A 377 23.78 7.56 20.66
CA PHE A 377 22.49 8.17 20.92
C PHE A 377 22.56 9.02 22.19
N LEU A 378 22.86 10.30 22.02
CA LEU A 378 23.14 11.27 23.10
C LEU A 378 22.03 11.32 24.16
N PRO A 379 20.72 11.29 23.84
CA PRO A 379 19.67 11.36 24.88
C PRO A 379 19.79 10.27 25.96
N ALA A 380 20.23 9.06 25.60
CA ALA A 380 20.39 7.97 26.54
C ALA A 380 21.58 8.16 27.49
N LEU A 381 22.55 9.01 27.15
CA LEU A 381 23.65 9.41 28.04
C LEU A 381 23.22 10.51 29.00
N LEU A 382 22.21 11.29 28.66
CA LEU A 382 21.64 12.37 29.43
C LEU A 382 20.43 11.90 30.27
N LYS A 383 20.60 10.88 31.09
CA LYS A 383 19.53 10.22 31.85
C LYS A 383 18.68 11.15 32.75
N LYS A 384 19.17 12.30 33.10
CA LYS A 384 18.42 13.30 33.89
C LYS A 384 17.68 14.32 33.06
N SER A 385 17.79 14.26 31.70
CA SER A 385 17.05 15.17 30.83
C SER A 385 15.53 14.92 30.92
N PRO A 386 14.70 15.95 30.74
CA PRO A 386 13.26 15.76 30.72
C PRO A 386 12.82 14.77 29.65
N PHE A 387 13.50 14.77 28.49
CA PHE A 387 13.20 13.84 27.38
C PHE A 387 13.46 12.38 27.81
N TRP A 388 14.63 12.07 28.38
CA TRP A 388 14.95 10.69 28.77
C TRP A 388 14.03 10.18 29.88
N ARG A 389 13.66 11.04 30.84
CA ARG A 389 12.65 10.67 31.86
C ARG A 389 11.33 10.25 31.26
N ARG A 390 10.85 10.92 30.18
CA ARG A 390 9.64 10.51 29.48
C ARG A 390 9.82 9.18 28.74
N VAL A 391 11.02 8.89 28.24
CA VAL A 391 11.34 7.56 27.69
C VAL A 391 11.24 6.49 28.79
N GLU A 392 11.84 6.74 29.95
CA GLU A 392 11.78 5.82 31.11
C GLU A 392 10.35 5.58 31.59
N GLU A 393 9.52 6.61 31.63
CA GLU A 393 8.08 6.47 31.93
C GLU A 393 7.33 5.62 30.92
N GLY A 394 7.63 5.78 29.62
CA GLY A 394 7.10 4.92 28.57
C GLY A 394 7.52 3.46 28.74
N LEU A 395 8.78 3.20 29.10
CA LEU A 395 9.26 1.87 29.44
C LEU A 395 8.50 1.31 30.66
N ARG A 396 8.33 2.10 31.71
CA ARG A 396 7.59 1.72 32.94
C ARG A 396 6.12 1.41 32.64
N LEU A 397 5.47 2.19 31.77
CA LEU A 397 4.10 1.93 31.33
C LEU A 397 3.95 0.52 30.75
N PHE A 398 4.95 0.02 30.04
CA PHE A 398 4.91 -1.30 29.42
C PHE A 398 5.72 -2.37 30.18
N GLY A 399 6.04 -2.14 31.46
CA GLY A 399 6.72 -3.13 32.28
C GLY A 399 8.11 -3.49 31.78
N VAL A 400 8.80 -2.54 31.14
CA VAL A 400 10.15 -2.74 30.61
C VAL A 400 11.17 -2.18 31.58
N THR A 401 12.11 -3.01 32.01
CA THR A 401 13.27 -2.57 32.80
C THR A 401 14.35 -2.00 31.87
N GLU A 402 15.28 -1.22 32.43
CA GLU A 402 16.38 -0.67 31.63
C GLU A 402 17.22 -1.77 30.97
N GLU A 403 17.39 -2.91 31.61
CA GLU A 403 18.14 -4.07 31.11
C GLU A 403 17.45 -4.69 29.86
N ASN A 404 16.13 -4.59 29.82
CA ASN A 404 15.30 -5.10 28.74
C ASN A 404 15.15 -4.11 27.57
N LEU A 405 15.78 -2.93 27.62
CA LEU A 405 15.96 -2.02 26.50
C LEU A 405 17.27 -2.37 25.78
N THR A 406 17.17 -2.97 24.59
CA THR A 406 18.32 -3.58 23.90
C THR A 406 18.79 -2.81 22.67
N ALA A 407 17.96 -1.94 22.10
CA ALA A 407 18.35 -1.07 21.00
C ALA A 407 17.42 0.14 20.88
N VAL A 408 17.93 1.19 20.25
CA VAL A 408 17.21 2.43 19.96
C VAL A 408 17.28 2.74 18.47
N THR A 409 16.20 3.24 17.91
CA THR A 409 16.14 3.80 16.56
C THR A 409 15.26 5.04 16.56
N CYS A 410 15.54 5.99 15.68
CA CYS A 410 14.68 7.15 15.49
C CYS A 410 14.40 7.30 14.00
N PHE A 411 13.15 7.54 13.63
CA PHE A 411 12.77 7.65 12.22
C PHE A 411 11.63 8.63 12.02
N ARG A 412 11.61 9.25 10.83
CA ARG A 412 10.55 10.15 10.39
C ARG A 412 9.60 9.39 9.47
N LEU A 413 8.33 9.69 9.62
CA LEU A 413 7.26 9.13 8.79
C LEU A 413 6.96 10.08 7.63
N ASP A 414 7.58 9.83 6.50
CA ASP A 414 7.34 10.58 5.26
C ASP A 414 6.15 9.97 4.52
N MET A 415 4.95 10.46 4.84
CA MET A 415 3.72 10.02 4.19
C MET A 415 3.52 10.74 2.88
N VAL A 416 3.16 9.98 1.86
CA VAL A 416 2.96 10.50 0.50
C VAL A 416 1.74 9.89 -0.15
N GLN A 417 1.13 10.64 -1.07
CA GLN A 417 0.15 10.14 -2.04
C GLN A 417 0.73 10.17 -3.45
N ARG A 418 0.20 9.31 -4.33
CA ARG A 418 0.58 9.24 -5.74
C ARG A 418 -0.65 9.22 -6.62
N ALA A 419 -0.54 9.89 -7.76
CA ALA A 419 -1.62 9.93 -8.74
C ALA A 419 -1.73 8.65 -9.57
N ARG A 420 -0.63 7.85 -9.64
CA ARG A 420 -0.55 6.70 -10.52
C ARG A 420 0.34 5.61 -9.92
N PHE A 421 -0.06 4.36 -10.09
CA PHE A 421 0.67 3.16 -9.62
C PHE A 421 1.12 2.27 -10.78
N THR A 422 0.52 2.44 -11.95
CA THR A 422 0.81 1.73 -13.20
C THR A 422 1.24 2.73 -14.26
N ALA A 423 2.30 2.42 -15.00
CA ALA A 423 2.75 3.27 -16.12
C ALA A 423 3.42 2.44 -17.21
N GLN A 424 3.21 2.81 -18.47
CA GLN A 424 4.03 2.31 -19.56
C GLN A 424 5.41 3.00 -19.51
N LEU A 425 6.45 2.22 -19.21
CA LEU A 425 7.83 2.72 -19.11
C LEU A 425 8.47 2.82 -20.49
N PHE A 426 8.35 1.77 -21.29
CA PHE A 426 8.87 1.69 -22.64
C PHE A 426 7.77 1.29 -23.63
N GLY A 427 7.73 1.98 -24.75
CA GLY A 427 6.84 1.63 -25.87
C GLY A 427 7.26 0.32 -26.51
N ARG A 428 6.31 -0.37 -27.13
CA ARG A 428 6.59 -1.54 -27.95
C ARG A 428 7.33 -1.14 -29.23
N THR A 429 8.35 -1.94 -29.61
CA THR A 429 9.06 -1.81 -30.89
C THR A 429 8.96 -3.12 -31.69
N ALA A 430 9.65 -3.21 -32.80
CA ALA A 430 9.75 -4.45 -33.57
C ALA A 430 10.49 -5.57 -32.78
N THR A 431 11.39 -5.21 -31.87
CA THR A 431 12.25 -6.13 -31.13
C THR A 431 11.90 -6.23 -29.64
N THR A 432 11.20 -5.26 -29.06
CA THR A 432 10.84 -5.22 -27.65
C THR A 432 9.33 -5.31 -27.43
N PRO A 433 8.88 -6.00 -26.36
CA PRO A 433 7.45 -6.22 -26.11
C PRO A 433 6.68 -4.98 -25.67
N GLY A 434 7.40 -3.92 -25.25
CA GLY A 434 6.86 -2.84 -24.45
C GLY A 434 6.81 -3.22 -22.97
N THR A 435 7.19 -2.30 -22.08
CA THR A 435 7.33 -2.57 -20.64
C THR A 435 6.34 -1.73 -19.84
N PHE A 436 5.55 -2.40 -19.01
CA PHE A 436 4.73 -1.77 -17.98
C PHE A 436 5.42 -1.82 -16.61
N GLY A 437 5.44 -0.70 -15.92
CA GLY A 437 5.92 -0.58 -14.54
C GLY A 437 4.78 -0.53 -13.54
N PHE A 438 4.99 -1.13 -12.38
CA PHE A 438 4.03 -1.19 -11.27
C PHE A 438 4.70 -0.85 -9.95
N LEU A 439 4.09 0.02 -9.17
CA LEU A 439 4.53 0.32 -7.81
C LEU A 439 3.73 -0.53 -6.81
N LEU A 440 4.41 -1.27 -5.93
CA LEU A 440 3.78 -2.07 -4.89
C LEU A 440 4.35 -1.74 -3.50
N GLY A 441 3.56 -2.00 -2.46
CA GLY A 441 3.96 -1.79 -1.07
C GLY A 441 4.35 -0.35 -0.78
N ASP A 442 5.40 -0.13 0.02
CA ASP A 442 5.84 1.21 0.40
C ASP A 442 6.43 2.01 -0.79
N ALA A 443 6.80 1.36 -1.89
CA ALA A 443 7.20 2.06 -3.11
C ALA A 443 6.01 2.78 -3.75
N ALA A 444 4.81 2.22 -3.62
CA ALA A 444 3.55 2.83 -4.05
C ALA A 444 3.07 3.88 -3.05
N ASN A 445 2.92 3.50 -1.78
CA ASN A 445 2.33 4.32 -0.73
C ASN A 445 3.16 4.23 0.55
N ALA A 446 3.80 5.32 0.94
CA ALA A 446 4.35 5.45 2.28
C ALA A 446 3.22 5.88 3.22
N ILE A 447 2.87 5.02 4.16
CA ILE A 447 1.74 5.20 5.06
C ILE A 447 2.18 5.23 6.52
N HIS A 448 1.33 5.80 7.37
CA HIS A 448 1.56 5.81 8.81
C HIS A 448 1.54 4.38 9.37
N PHE A 449 2.61 3.98 10.08
CA PHE A 449 2.77 2.62 10.58
C PHE A 449 1.87 2.31 11.78
N TRP A 450 1.44 3.33 12.53
CA TRP A 450 0.67 3.20 13.76
C TRP A 450 -0.53 2.26 13.64
N PRO A 451 -1.31 2.29 12.56
CA PRO A 451 -2.37 1.31 12.36
C PRO A 451 -1.89 -0.10 11.98
N GLY A 452 -0.58 -0.34 11.79
CA GLY A 452 -0.02 -1.64 11.44
C GLY A 452 -0.43 -2.19 10.07
N ARG A 453 -0.70 -1.33 9.07
CA ARG A 453 -1.33 -1.73 7.80
C ARG A 453 -0.41 -1.77 6.59
N GLY A 454 0.85 -1.33 6.70
CA GLY A 454 1.78 -1.24 5.57
C GLY A 454 1.96 -2.55 4.83
N LEU A 455 2.31 -3.61 5.56
CA LEU A 455 2.52 -4.93 4.96
C LEU A 455 1.22 -5.52 4.39
N ASN A 456 0.09 -5.42 5.10
CA ASN A 456 -1.20 -5.90 4.60
C ASN A 456 -1.61 -5.24 3.28
N SER A 457 -1.40 -3.94 3.16
CA SER A 457 -1.59 -3.19 1.92
C SER A 457 -0.65 -3.66 0.81
N GLY A 458 0.62 -3.90 1.16
CA GLY A 458 1.60 -4.46 0.24
C GLY A 458 1.19 -5.84 -0.29
N LEU A 459 0.72 -6.74 0.58
CA LEU A 459 0.20 -8.06 0.19
C LEU A 459 -1.04 -7.95 -0.70
N ALA A 460 -1.97 -7.05 -0.37
CA ALA A 460 -3.15 -6.80 -1.21
C ALA A 460 -2.75 -6.27 -2.61
N SER A 461 -1.76 -5.38 -2.69
CA SER A 461 -1.25 -4.87 -3.96
C SER A 461 -0.58 -5.96 -4.80
N ALA A 462 0.23 -6.83 -4.16
CA ALA A 462 0.87 -7.97 -4.82
C ALA A 462 -0.15 -8.97 -5.38
N LEU A 463 -1.15 -9.33 -4.58
CA LEU A 463 -2.23 -10.22 -4.98
C LEU A 463 -3.03 -9.66 -6.16
N SER A 464 -3.38 -8.38 -6.12
CA SER A 464 -4.12 -7.70 -7.18
C SER A 464 -3.35 -7.70 -8.50
N LEU A 465 -2.06 -7.38 -8.48
CA LEU A 465 -1.23 -7.37 -9.69
C LEU A 465 -1.03 -8.79 -10.23
N ALA A 466 -0.70 -9.76 -9.38
CA ALA A 466 -0.50 -11.15 -9.79
C ALA A 466 -1.76 -11.72 -10.48
N ARG A 467 -2.96 -11.46 -9.92
CA ARG A 467 -4.24 -11.86 -10.54
C ARG A 467 -4.51 -11.13 -11.85
N SER A 468 -4.18 -9.85 -11.96
CA SER A 468 -4.34 -9.09 -13.21
C SER A 468 -3.45 -9.67 -14.34
N LEU A 469 -2.23 -10.08 -14.00
CA LEU A 469 -1.29 -10.69 -14.95
C LEU A 469 -1.62 -12.16 -15.27
N ALA A 470 -2.24 -12.91 -14.36
CA ALA A 470 -2.57 -14.31 -14.57
C ALA A 470 -3.44 -14.58 -15.81
N GLY A 471 -4.26 -13.58 -16.18
CA GLY A 471 -5.08 -13.59 -17.40
C GLY A 471 -4.32 -13.40 -18.71
N TRP A 472 -3.03 -13.05 -18.67
CA TRP A 472 -2.25 -12.78 -19.88
C TRP A 472 -2.12 -14.02 -20.80
N ARG A 473 -2.28 -13.80 -22.12
CA ARG A 473 -2.29 -14.85 -23.14
C ARG A 473 -1.41 -14.47 -24.34
N GLY A 474 -0.29 -13.80 -24.08
CA GLY A 474 0.68 -13.43 -25.12
C GLY A 474 0.35 -12.18 -25.92
N LYS A 475 -0.78 -11.52 -25.66
CA LYS A 475 -1.10 -10.24 -26.28
C LYS A 475 -0.28 -9.10 -25.67
N PRO A 476 0.01 -8.04 -26.41
CA PRO A 476 0.62 -6.83 -25.84
C PRO A 476 -0.21 -6.32 -24.67
N LEU A 477 0.48 -5.96 -23.59
CA LEU A 477 -0.15 -5.34 -22.42
C LEU A 477 -0.62 -3.93 -22.75
N ARG A 478 -1.73 -3.50 -22.15
CA ARG A 478 -2.36 -2.19 -22.34
C ARG A 478 -2.80 -1.64 -20.99
N ASP A 479 -2.93 -0.33 -20.86
CA ASP A 479 -3.47 0.31 -19.64
C ASP A 479 -4.82 -0.27 -19.22
N ALA A 480 -5.69 -0.56 -20.18
CA ALA A 480 -7.01 -1.16 -19.94
C ALA A 480 -6.96 -2.51 -19.20
N ASP A 481 -5.87 -3.26 -19.35
CA ASP A 481 -5.70 -4.56 -18.69
C ASP A 481 -5.48 -4.41 -17.16
N PHE A 482 -5.13 -3.19 -16.68
CA PHE A 482 -4.77 -2.89 -15.29
C PHE A 482 -5.73 -1.94 -14.58
N VAL A 483 -6.84 -1.55 -15.18
CA VAL A 483 -7.80 -0.61 -14.58
C VAL A 483 -8.26 -1.06 -13.19
N ARG A 484 -8.54 -2.36 -13.02
CA ARG A 484 -8.96 -2.92 -11.71
C ARG A 484 -7.85 -2.84 -10.68
N HIS A 485 -6.60 -3.11 -11.08
CA HIS A 485 -5.45 -2.98 -10.20
C HIS A 485 -5.25 -1.53 -9.77
N GLU A 486 -5.29 -0.58 -10.72
CA GLU A 486 -5.16 0.85 -10.43
C GLU A 486 -6.27 1.34 -9.50
N ALA A 487 -7.51 0.91 -9.72
CA ALA A 487 -8.64 1.23 -8.84
C ALA A 487 -8.43 0.68 -7.42
N LEU A 488 -7.95 -0.56 -7.26
CA LEU A 488 -7.59 -1.11 -5.95
C LEU A 488 -6.52 -0.27 -5.27
N MET A 489 -5.46 0.09 -5.97
CA MET A 489 -4.36 0.89 -5.42
C MET A 489 -4.85 2.27 -4.96
N ALA A 490 -5.72 2.92 -5.73
CA ALA A 490 -6.34 4.18 -5.34
C ALA A 490 -7.21 4.03 -4.08
N MET A 491 -7.99 2.96 -3.97
CA MET A 491 -8.79 2.66 -2.78
C MET A 491 -7.93 2.38 -1.56
N LEU A 492 -6.84 1.62 -1.69
CA LEU A 492 -5.88 1.39 -0.61
C LEU A 492 -5.30 2.73 -0.12
N GLN A 493 -4.86 3.57 -1.04
CA GLN A 493 -4.31 4.89 -0.72
C GLN A 493 -5.32 5.77 0.02
N TYR A 494 -6.56 5.84 -0.44
CA TYR A 494 -7.63 6.62 0.20
C TYR A 494 -7.92 6.13 1.62
N ARG A 495 -8.02 4.81 1.82
CA ARG A 495 -8.22 4.22 3.15
C ARG A 495 -7.05 4.50 4.09
N HIS A 496 -5.82 4.42 3.61
CA HIS A 496 -4.65 4.74 4.41
C HIS A 496 -4.62 6.20 4.82
N LYS A 497 -4.98 7.11 3.94
CA LYS A 497 -5.13 8.52 4.28
C LYS A 497 -6.15 8.74 5.39
N SER A 498 -7.34 8.17 5.24
CA SER A 498 -8.41 8.28 6.24
C SER A 498 -7.99 7.74 7.61
N ARG A 499 -7.28 6.61 7.65
CA ARG A 499 -6.77 6.01 8.89
C ARG A 499 -5.63 6.83 9.49
N ALA A 500 -4.72 7.33 8.66
CA ALA A 500 -3.61 8.16 9.11
C ALA A 500 -4.14 9.44 9.78
N TRP A 501 -5.12 10.13 9.17
CA TRP A 501 -5.74 11.32 9.76
C TRP A 501 -6.29 11.04 11.15
N ARG A 502 -7.02 9.96 11.37
CA ARG A 502 -7.57 9.59 12.68
C ARG A 502 -6.50 9.33 13.73
N GLN A 503 -5.29 8.95 13.33
CA GLN A 503 -4.17 8.65 14.22
C GLN A 503 -3.19 9.82 14.39
N MET A 504 -3.34 10.88 13.62
CA MET A 504 -2.41 12.01 13.59
C MET A 504 -3.07 13.33 13.95
N VAL A 505 -4.37 13.44 13.75
CA VAL A 505 -5.12 14.69 13.88
C VAL A 505 -6.26 14.54 14.87
N THR A 506 -6.36 15.51 15.76
CA THR A 506 -7.45 15.70 16.69
C THR A 506 -8.06 17.10 16.49
N VAL A 507 -8.98 17.50 17.34
CA VAL A 507 -9.52 18.86 17.38
C VAL A 507 -9.16 19.54 18.71
N ASP A 508 -8.90 20.82 18.67
CA ASP A 508 -8.73 21.64 19.87
C ASP A 508 -10.08 21.97 20.54
N VAL A 509 -10.04 22.77 21.59
CA VAL A 509 -11.25 23.17 22.35
C VAL A 509 -12.22 24.03 21.53
N ASP A 510 -11.72 24.67 20.48
CA ASP A 510 -12.49 25.52 19.57
C ASP A 510 -12.99 24.74 18.35
N GLY A 511 -12.66 23.45 18.24
CA GLY A 511 -13.05 22.57 17.14
C GLY A 511 -12.14 22.66 15.92
N ASN A 512 -10.98 23.33 16.00
CA ASN A 512 -10.01 23.40 14.92
C ASN A 512 -9.16 22.13 14.87
N ALA A 513 -8.82 21.69 13.67
CA ALA A 513 -7.91 20.56 13.48
C ALA A 513 -6.50 20.87 13.98
N MET A 514 -5.92 19.95 14.74
CA MET A 514 -4.55 20.05 15.21
C MET A 514 -3.86 18.69 15.20
N ALA A 515 -2.52 18.66 15.08
CA ALA A 515 -1.77 17.41 15.19
C ALA A 515 -1.77 16.88 16.63
N ILE A 516 -1.90 15.56 16.78
CA ILE A 516 -1.82 14.90 18.11
C ILE A 516 -0.48 15.20 18.81
N LYS A 517 0.63 15.26 18.06
CA LYS A 517 1.94 15.65 18.62
C LYS A 517 1.94 17.06 19.23
N ASP A 518 1.20 18.01 18.61
CA ASP A 518 1.06 19.37 19.11
C ASP A 518 0.17 19.39 20.39
N ARG A 519 -0.87 18.56 20.42
CA ARG A 519 -1.69 18.34 21.61
C ARG A 519 -0.87 17.80 22.79
N ILE A 520 0.00 16.83 22.51
CA ILE A 520 0.94 16.29 23.51
C ILE A 520 1.90 17.38 23.98
N ALA A 521 2.44 18.21 23.08
CA ALA A 521 3.32 19.32 23.44
C ALA A 521 2.64 20.34 24.34
N GLN A 522 1.37 20.68 24.05
CA GLN A 522 0.54 21.54 24.94
C GLN A 522 0.38 20.91 26.32
N GLY A 523 0.07 19.61 26.40
CA GLY A 523 -0.06 18.90 27.67
C GLY A 523 1.22 18.92 28.52
N ILE A 524 2.38 18.72 27.87
CA ILE A 524 3.69 18.83 28.54
C ILE A 524 3.91 20.25 29.08
N THR A 525 3.58 21.29 28.30
CA THR A 525 3.75 22.69 28.69
C THR A 525 2.76 23.08 29.80
N ALA A 526 1.51 22.68 29.71
CA ALA A 526 0.50 22.91 30.74
C ALA A 526 0.90 22.25 32.07
N GLY A 527 1.42 21.01 32.02
CA GLY A 527 1.92 20.30 33.18
C GLY A 527 3.10 20.96 33.89
N THR A 528 3.82 21.87 33.21
CA THR A 528 4.90 22.68 33.82
C THR A 528 4.40 24.01 34.40
N LEU A 529 3.27 24.52 33.93
CA LEU A 529 2.70 25.82 34.34
C LEU A 529 1.64 25.68 35.43
N ASP A 530 0.72 24.73 35.26
CA ASP A 530 -0.34 24.41 36.22
C ASP A 530 -0.20 22.93 36.57
N ALA A 531 0.11 22.59 37.80
CA ALA A 531 0.28 21.19 38.22
C ALA A 531 -1.00 20.41 37.87
N PRO A 532 -0.94 19.40 36.95
CA PRO A 532 -2.10 18.61 36.59
C PRO A 532 -2.68 17.93 37.83
N ASP A 533 -4.00 17.83 37.87
CA ASP A 533 -4.67 17.08 38.93
C ASP A 533 -4.49 15.58 38.66
N ARG A 534 -3.52 14.97 39.33
CA ARG A 534 -3.18 13.55 39.18
C ARG A 534 -4.39 12.63 39.37
N ASP A 535 -5.21 12.92 40.37
CA ASP A 535 -6.35 12.05 40.68
C ASP A 535 -7.45 12.17 39.66
N ALA A 536 -7.66 13.37 39.14
CA ALA A 536 -8.60 13.60 38.04
C ALA A 536 -8.14 12.91 36.73
N ASP A 537 -6.86 13.07 36.37
CA ASP A 537 -6.27 12.41 35.18
C ASP A 537 -6.30 10.89 35.29
N LEU A 538 -5.95 10.33 36.44
CA LEU A 538 -6.04 8.89 36.70
C LEU A 538 -7.49 8.38 36.59
N ALA A 539 -8.45 9.12 37.16
CA ALA A 539 -9.87 8.75 37.07
C ALA A 539 -10.37 8.77 35.62
N ALA A 540 -9.99 9.78 34.85
CA ALA A 540 -10.35 9.91 33.43
C ALA A 540 -9.71 8.80 32.56
N LEU A 541 -8.44 8.45 32.79
CA LEU A 541 -7.76 7.33 32.14
C LEU A 541 -8.41 5.98 32.49
N MET A 542 -8.75 5.76 33.76
CA MET A 542 -9.45 4.56 34.19
C MET A 542 -10.83 4.41 33.51
N GLU A 543 -11.58 5.49 33.37
CA GLU A 543 -12.85 5.48 32.66
C GLU A 543 -12.66 5.17 31.17
N ARG A 544 -11.63 5.72 30.53
CA ARG A 544 -11.26 5.43 29.14
C ARG A 544 -10.86 3.96 28.98
N LEU A 545 -10.06 3.42 29.89
CA LEU A 545 -9.67 2.01 29.94
C LEU A 545 -10.87 1.07 30.07
N ARG A 546 -11.84 1.38 30.95
CA ARG A 546 -13.09 0.59 31.09
C ARG A 546 -13.87 0.53 29.79
N ARG A 547 -14.07 1.69 29.14
CA ARG A 547 -14.79 1.76 27.85
C ARG A 547 -14.06 0.97 26.77
N THR A 548 -12.74 1.13 26.67
CA THR A 548 -11.92 0.40 25.68
C THR A 548 -11.95 -1.10 25.96
N ARG A 549 -11.76 -1.50 27.23
CA ARG A 549 -11.84 -2.92 27.65
C ARG A 549 -13.19 -3.54 27.31
N SER A 550 -14.30 -2.86 27.55
CA SER A 550 -15.64 -3.34 27.20
C SER A 550 -15.80 -3.59 25.69
N ARG A 551 -15.19 -2.75 24.84
CA ARG A 551 -15.18 -2.94 23.38
C ARG A 551 -14.30 -4.10 22.94
N LEU A 552 -13.23 -4.38 23.68
CA LEU A 552 -12.28 -5.45 23.34
C LEU A 552 -12.63 -6.82 23.98
N ALA A 553 -13.50 -6.84 24.98
CA ALA A 553 -13.83 -8.05 25.75
C ALA A 553 -14.30 -9.24 24.89
N GLY A 554 -15.03 -8.97 23.79
CA GLY A 554 -15.44 -10.00 22.83
C GLY A 554 -14.39 -10.41 21.80
N ARG A 555 -13.20 -9.79 21.82
CA ARG A 555 -12.16 -9.97 20.80
C ARG A 555 -10.82 -10.42 21.38
N LEU A 556 -10.53 -10.03 22.61
CA LEU A 556 -9.27 -10.26 23.28
C LEU A 556 -9.53 -10.85 24.67
N PRO A 557 -9.30 -12.15 24.88
CA PRO A 557 -9.44 -12.78 26.20
C PRO A 557 -8.30 -12.36 27.13
N GLY A 558 -8.51 -12.49 28.45
CA GLY A 558 -7.45 -12.25 29.45
C GLY A 558 -7.17 -10.78 29.75
N LEU A 559 -8.09 -9.86 29.41
CA LEU A 559 -7.96 -8.45 29.76
C LEU A 559 -7.92 -8.25 31.28
N PRO A 560 -7.03 -7.35 31.79
CA PRO A 560 -6.88 -7.11 33.24
C PRO A 560 -8.12 -6.44 33.84
N ASP A 561 -8.30 -6.63 35.15
CA ASP A 561 -9.33 -5.95 35.92
C ASP A 561 -8.96 -4.50 36.29
N ASP A 562 -9.92 -3.76 36.88
CA ASP A 562 -9.73 -2.37 37.26
C ASP A 562 -8.65 -2.18 38.34
N ALA A 563 -8.55 -3.14 39.27
CA ALA A 563 -7.58 -3.04 40.36
C ALA A 563 -6.16 -3.17 39.82
N THR A 564 -5.94 -4.14 38.95
CA THR A 564 -4.66 -4.35 38.25
C THR A 564 -4.26 -3.13 37.41
N LEU A 565 -5.19 -2.58 36.62
CA LEU A 565 -4.95 -1.41 35.79
C LEU A 565 -4.64 -0.17 36.64
N ARG A 566 -5.40 0.07 37.71
CA ARG A 566 -5.18 1.18 38.62
C ARG A 566 -3.80 1.09 39.27
N ALA A 567 -3.48 -0.05 39.91
CA ALA A 567 -2.19 -0.26 40.54
C ALA A 567 -1.00 -0.10 39.59
N HIS A 568 -1.22 -0.42 38.32
CA HIS A 568 -0.21 -0.22 37.27
C HIS A 568 -0.01 1.26 36.93
N LEU A 569 -1.11 2.00 36.69
CA LEU A 569 -1.04 3.43 36.36
C LEU A 569 -0.56 4.31 37.52
N GLU A 570 -0.82 3.92 38.76
CA GLU A 570 -0.37 4.65 39.95
C GLU A 570 1.17 4.69 40.12
N ARG A 571 1.91 3.86 39.36
CA ARG A 571 3.38 3.87 39.32
C ARG A 571 3.94 4.96 38.40
N LEU A 572 3.14 5.54 37.54
CA LEU A 572 3.54 6.58 36.57
C LEU A 572 3.54 7.96 37.25
N ASP A 573 4.35 8.86 36.73
CA ASP A 573 4.32 10.25 37.17
C ASP A 573 3.10 11.03 36.63
N THR A 574 2.87 12.20 37.20
CA THR A 574 1.70 13.04 36.84
C THR A 574 1.78 13.55 35.41
N GLU A 575 2.95 13.95 34.92
CA GLU A 575 3.16 14.42 33.55
C GLU A 575 2.81 13.32 32.55
N THR A 576 3.25 12.09 32.82
CA THR A 576 2.97 10.95 31.97
C THR A 576 1.47 10.63 31.93
N LEU A 577 0.80 10.54 33.08
CA LEU A 577 -0.65 10.32 33.12
C LEU A 577 -1.40 11.38 32.30
N HIS A 578 -1.03 12.65 32.45
CA HIS A 578 -1.61 13.75 31.71
C HIS A 578 -1.37 13.61 30.20
N THR A 579 -0.14 13.31 29.75
CA THR A 579 0.17 13.15 28.34
C THR A 579 -0.52 11.95 27.71
N LEU A 580 -0.71 10.84 28.44
CA LEU A 580 -1.52 9.71 27.98
C LEU A 580 -2.99 10.12 27.78
N LEU A 581 -3.52 10.93 28.69
CA LEU A 581 -4.91 11.39 28.59
C LEU A 581 -5.10 12.35 27.41
N VAL A 582 -4.26 13.36 27.23
CA VAL A 582 -4.40 14.37 26.16
C VAL A 582 -4.06 13.82 24.77
N SER A 583 -3.28 12.73 24.66
CA SER A 583 -2.97 12.07 23.39
C SER A 583 -4.15 11.32 22.77
N GLU A 584 -5.26 11.22 23.50
CA GLU A 584 -6.48 10.52 23.12
C GLU A 584 -6.33 9.02 22.84
N ALA A 585 -7.43 8.31 22.73
CA ALA A 585 -7.44 6.90 22.41
C ALA A 585 -7.39 6.65 20.91
N TRP A 586 -6.90 5.50 20.50
CA TRP A 586 -7.13 5.02 19.15
C TRP A 586 -8.64 4.90 18.91
N ASP A 587 -9.05 5.23 17.70
CA ASP A 587 -10.35 4.80 17.24
C ASP A 587 -10.36 3.27 17.18
N SER A 588 -11.00 2.63 18.17
CA SER A 588 -11.07 1.17 18.26
C SER A 588 -11.80 0.53 17.08
N ALA A 589 -12.57 1.32 16.31
CA ALA A 589 -13.12 0.88 15.03
C ALA A 589 -12.02 0.75 13.94
N SER A 590 -10.88 1.42 14.13
CA SER A 590 -9.73 1.31 13.22
C SER A 590 -8.81 0.15 13.59
N VAL A 591 -8.88 -0.35 14.83
CA VAL A 591 -8.11 -1.51 15.28
C VAL A 591 -8.74 -2.77 14.68
N GLY A 592 -8.03 -3.45 13.82
CA GLY A 592 -8.56 -4.60 13.10
C GLY A 592 -9.48 -4.26 11.92
N GLY A 593 -9.72 -2.99 11.63
CA GLY A 593 -10.65 -2.55 10.60
C GLY A 593 -10.41 -3.15 9.22
N GLU A 594 -11.46 -3.28 8.45
CA GLU A 594 -11.49 -3.94 7.15
C GLU A 594 -10.44 -3.43 6.18
N GLU A 595 -9.60 -4.32 5.65
CA GLU A 595 -8.82 -4.06 4.45
C GLU A 595 -9.73 -4.09 3.21
N VAL A 596 -9.26 -3.48 2.12
CA VAL A 596 -9.96 -3.57 0.83
C VAL A 596 -10.02 -5.04 0.44
N ASP A 597 -11.22 -5.54 0.18
CA ASP A 597 -11.38 -6.89 -0.33
C ASP A 597 -10.98 -6.94 -1.80
N VAL A 598 -9.85 -7.57 -2.06
CA VAL A 598 -9.32 -7.73 -3.42
C VAL A 598 -10.29 -8.52 -4.30
N ASP A 599 -11.01 -9.48 -3.72
CA ASP A 599 -11.94 -10.33 -4.46
C ASP A 599 -13.12 -9.53 -5.00
N TRP A 600 -13.59 -8.52 -4.25
CA TRP A 600 -14.68 -7.66 -4.71
C TRP A 600 -14.36 -6.93 -6.03
N LEU A 601 -13.11 -6.47 -6.18
CA LEU A 601 -12.68 -5.77 -7.41
C LEU A 601 -12.28 -6.71 -8.54
N LEU A 602 -11.83 -7.93 -8.20
CA LEU A 602 -11.30 -8.89 -9.16
C LEU A 602 -12.27 -10.06 -9.43
N ALA A 603 -13.40 -10.10 -8.74
CA ALA A 603 -14.45 -11.06 -9.04
C ALA A 603 -14.81 -10.95 -10.54
N PRO A 604 -14.94 -12.07 -11.27
CA PRO A 604 -15.49 -12.03 -12.62
C PRO A 604 -16.84 -11.32 -12.55
N ALA A 605 -17.14 -10.50 -13.57
CA ALA A 605 -18.49 -9.94 -13.69
C ALA A 605 -19.49 -11.11 -13.60
N PRO A 606 -20.59 -10.99 -12.84
CA PRO A 606 -21.59 -12.03 -12.80
C PRO A 606 -21.98 -12.37 -14.24
N GLU A 607 -22.01 -13.66 -14.56
CA GLU A 607 -22.51 -14.10 -15.86
C GLU A 607 -23.88 -13.47 -16.08
N PRO A 608 -24.16 -12.91 -17.26
CA PRO A 608 -25.47 -12.36 -17.54
C PRO A 608 -26.49 -13.47 -17.25
N VAL A 609 -27.37 -13.22 -16.30
CA VAL A 609 -28.50 -14.12 -16.01
C VAL A 609 -29.23 -14.24 -17.34
N ALA A 610 -29.22 -15.43 -17.90
CA ALA A 610 -30.06 -15.74 -19.08
C ALA A 610 -31.50 -15.49 -18.65
N VAL A 611 -32.10 -14.42 -19.20
CA VAL A 611 -33.53 -14.09 -19.05
C VAL A 611 -34.30 -14.85 -20.09
#